data_55c00d77b221659a93b90323be687712
#
_entry.id   55c00d77b221659a93b90323be687712
#
_cell.length_a   1.000
_cell.length_b   1.000
_cell.length_c   1.000
_cell.angle_alpha   90.00
_cell.angle_beta   90.00
_cell.angle_gamma   90.00
#
_symmetry.space_group_name_H-M   'P 1'
#
loop_
_entity.id
_entity.type
_entity.pdbx_description
1 polymer ?
#
loop_
_entity_poly.entity_id
_entity_poly.type
_entity_poly.pdbx_seq_one_letter_code
_entity_poly.pdbx_strand_id
1 'polypeptide(L)'
;MLQPCTLPVALTRVLFPLRKCFTAPTFTTFTMLVAGLFAQPATRTVCGMLTGAGLARVWHHTRAHRFFSAARWDPAQLGLVVAELIVAQLLPPGSAITVAVDDTLCRRRGKRVHAAGWFHDGSAAGRAKLGFGNNWIVLAIVVRLPFTSRPVALPVAAALFVKGGPAKPDLAREMLDALAERFADRAIHLVADSAYGCGAFAGLGEAMTMTTRAKTNAVFYAPAPPRPGKR
;
A
#
# COMPACT_ATOMS: atom_id res chain seq x y z
N MET A 1 34.83 8.08 17.60
CA MET A 1 34.15 6.83 17.23
C MET A 1 32.64 7.03 17.49
N LEU A 2 31.83 7.21 16.46
CA LEU A 2 30.38 7.36 16.66
C LEU A 2 29.84 6.01 17.13
N GLN A 3 29.09 6.01 18.24
CA GLN A 3 28.42 4.80 18.73
C GLN A 3 27.51 4.20 17.64
N PRO A 4 27.43 2.86 17.51
CA PRO A 4 26.48 2.25 16.59
C PRO A 4 25.09 2.77 16.94
N CYS A 5 24.34 3.18 15.91
CA CYS A 5 23.01 3.75 16.03
C CYS A 5 22.12 2.75 16.81
N THR A 6 21.86 3.02 18.08
CA THR A 6 20.92 2.25 18.88
C THR A 6 19.51 2.70 18.50
N LEU A 7 18.71 1.77 17.97
CA LEU A 7 17.32 2.05 17.66
C LEU A 7 16.55 2.42 18.94
N PRO A 8 15.70 3.46 18.91
CA PRO A 8 14.78 3.72 20.00
C PRO A 8 13.92 2.48 20.32
N VAL A 9 13.71 2.19 21.60
CA VAL A 9 12.97 1.00 22.05
C VAL A 9 11.57 0.95 21.41
N ALA A 10 10.88 2.09 21.31
CA ALA A 10 9.57 2.18 20.66
C ALA A 10 9.61 1.75 19.19
N LEU A 11 10.63 2.20 18.44
CA LEU A 11 10.79 1.79 17.04
C LEU A 11 11.13 0.30 16.93
N THR A 12 11.99 -0.21 17.81
CA THR A 12 12.32 -1.63 17.86
C THR A 12 11.08 -2.48 18.09
N ARG A 13 10.20 -2.09 19.01
CA ARG A 13 8.94 -2.81 19.29
C ARG A 13 8.03 -2.87 18.07
N VAL A 14 7.91 -1.79 17.32
CA VAL A 14 7.08 -1.73 16.10
C VAL A 14 7.70 -2.56 14.96
N LEU A 15 9.02 -2.55 14.82
CA LEU A 15 9.70 -3.26 13.72
C LEU A 15 9.91 -4.75 14.00
N PHE A 16 10.00 -5.17 15.27
CA PHE A 16 10.31 -6.56 15.61
C PHE A 16 9.34 -7.60 15.03
N PRO A 17 8.02 -7.42 15.01
CA PRO A 17 7.08 -8.36 14.37
C PRO A 17 7.36 -8.60 12.89
N LEU A 18 7.95 -7.61 12.19
CA LEU A 18 8.33 -7.72 10.78
C LEU A 18 9.56 -8.61 10.55
N ARG A 19 10.25 -9.02 11.64
CA ARG A 19 11.44 -9.88 11.58
C ARG A 19 11.20 -11.17 10.80
N LYS A 20 9.99 -11.73 10.90
CA LYS A 20 9.60 -12.97 10.20
C LYS A 20 9.62 -12.87 8.66
N CYS A 21 9.57 -11.65 8.11
CA CYS A 21 9.61 -11.41 6.67
C CYS A 21 11.03 -11.37 6.08
N PHE A 22 12.06 -11.49 6.89
CA PHE A 22 13.45 -11.25 6.48
C PHE A 22 14.41 -12.30 7.03
N THR A 23 15.53 -12.49 6.33
CA THR A 23 16.71 -13.13 6.94
C THR A 23 17.33 -12.20 7.98
N ALA A 24 18.15 -12.70 8.90
CA ALA A 24 18.77 -11.88 9.95
C ALA A 24 19.57 -10.68 9.40
N PRO A 25 20.45 -10.85 8.39
CA PRO A 25 21.22 -9.73 7.83
C PRO A 25 20.33 -8.72 7.09
N THR A 26 19.26 -9.20 6.41
CA THR A 26 18.32 -8.36 5.67
C THR A 26 17.48 -7.54 6.64
N PHE A 27 17.02 -8.14 7.74
CA PHE A 27 16.28 -7.43 8.79
C PHE A 27 17.10 -6.32 9.44
N THR A 28 18.39 -6.59 9.75
CA THR A 28 19.29 -5.54 10.25
C THR A 28 19.41 -4.37 9.27
N THR A 29 19.52 -4.67 7.96
CA THR A 29 19.59 -3.63 6.95
C THR A 29 18.25 -2.86 6.87
N PHE A 30 17.13 -3.56 6.87
CA PHE A 30 15.79 -2.97 6.88
C PHE A 30 15.60 -1.99 8.05
N THR A 31 15.87 -2.44 9.28
CA THR A 31 15.68 -1.60 10.48
C THR A 31 16.54 -0.34 10.47
N MET A 32 17.78 -0.45 9.98
CA MET A 32 18.67 0.72 9.85
C MET A 32 18.19 1.68 8.76
N LEU A 33 17.71 1.19 7.62
CA LEU A 33 17.15 2.03 6.56
C LEU A 33 15.89 2.75 7.02
N VAL A 34 15.01 2.07 7.76
CA VAL A 34 13.81 2.69 8.36
C VAL A 34 14.21 3.77 9.36
N ALA A 35 15.13 3.50 10.28
CA ALA A 35 15.62 4.49 11.23
C ALA A 35 16.21 5.72 10.51
N GLY A 36 17.01 5.49 9.48
CA GLY A 36 17.58 6.56 8.67
C GLY A 36 16.54 7.40 7.91
N LEU A 37 15.45 6.75 7.43
CA LEU A 37 14.35 7.46 6.79
C LEU A 37 13.64 8.41 7.76
N PHE A 38 13.42 7.98 9.00
CA PHE A 38 12.84 8.83 10.04
C PHE A 38 13.78 9.96 10.48
N ALA A 39 15.07 9.68 10.61
CA ALA A 39 16.04 10.69 11.04
C ALA A 39 16.35 11.73 9.95
N GLN A 40 16.17 11.40 8.68
CA GLN A 40 16.48 12.25 7.53
C GLN A 40 15.33 12.29 6.52
N PRO A 41 14.21 12.96 6.84
CA PRO A 41 13.02 12.97 5.98
C PRO A 41 13.17 13.83 4.71
N ALA A 42 14.11 14.77 4.70
CA ALA A 42 14.30 15.70 3.58
C ALA A 42 14.91 15.03 2.35
N THR A 43 15.84 14.07 2.54
CA THR A 43 16.52 13.37 1.43
C THR A 43 16.07 11.92 1.36
N ARG A 44 14.94 11.70 0.70
CA ARG A 44 14.29 10.37 0.55
C ARG A 44 15.01 9.51 -0.51
N THR A 45 16.30 9.30 -0.35
CA THR A 45 17.14 8.44 -1.19
C THR A 45 17.78 7.34 -0.34
N VAL A 46 18.22 6.25 -0.98
CA VAL A 46 18.90 5.16 -0.27
C VAL A 46 20.15 5.66 0.49
N CYS A 47 20.94 6.54 -0.15
CA CYS A 47 22.10 7.16 0.52
C CYS A 47 21.68 8.13 1.64
N GLY A 48 20.54 8.85 1.47
CA GLY A 48 19.96 9.68 2.51
C GLY A 48 19.56 8.89 3.76
N MET A 49 18.97 7.70 3.57
CA MET A 49 18.68 6.78 4.68
C MET A 49 19.94 6.33 5.41
N LEU A 50 21.04 6.01 4.69
CA LEU A 50 22.32 5.67 5.33
C LEU A 50 22.92 6.83 6.11
N THR A 51 22.83 8.04 5.56
CA THR A 51 23.29 9.26 6.24
C THR A 51 22.48 9.52 7.50
N GLY A 52 21.14 9.44 7.41
CA GLY A 52 20.24 9.59 8.55
C GLY A 52 20.49 8.56 9.66
N ALA A 53 20.82 7.32 9.29
CA ALA A 53 21.20 6.27 10.23
C ALA A 53 22.61 6.42 10.80
N GLY A 54 23.39 7.44 10.40
CA GLY A 54 24.78 7.59 10.81
C GLY A 54 25.74 6.54 10.22
N LEU A 55 25.31 5.80 9.20
CA LEU A 55 26.02 4.65 8.65
C LEU A 55 26.79 4.96 7.34
N ALA A 56 26.73 6.16 6.82
CA ALA A 56 27.31 6.53 5.52
C ALA A 56 28.83 6.29 5.42
N ARG A 57 29.55 6.30 6.56
CA ARG A 57 30.99 6.01 6.64
C ARG A 57 31.31 4.63 7.23
N VAL A 58 30.28 3.88 7.67
CA VAL A 58 30.40 2.55 8.31
C VAL A 58 30.01 1.45 7.35
N TRP A 59 28.96 1.67 6.57
CA TRP A 59 28.48 0.71 5.58
C TRP A 59 28.76 1.21 4.16
N HIS A 60 29.25 0.31 3.32
CA HIS A 60 29.31 0.60 1.90
C HIS A 60 27.87 0.76 1.35
N HIS A 61 27.62 1.79 0.55
CA HIS A 61 26.29 2.11 0.01
C HIS A 61 25.64 0.96 -0.77
N THR A 62 26.46 0.11 -1.40
CA THR A 62 25.96 -1.09 -2.10
C THR A 62 25.12 -1.99 -1.22
N ARG A 63 25.40 -2.11 0.07
CA ARG A 63 24.60 -2.92 1.00
C ARG A 63 23.15 -2.42 1.04
N ALA A 64 22.93 -1.13 1.13
CA ALA A 64 21.62 -0.51 1.16
C ALA A 64 20.92 -0.62 -0.21
N HIS A 65 21.63 -0.41 -1.31
CA HIS A 65 21.07 -0.59 -2.65
C HIS A 65 20.67 -2.04 -2.92
N ARG A 66 21.47 -3.02 -2.50
CA ARG A 66 21.16 -4.45 -2.66
C ARG A 66 19.95 -4.88 -1.83
N PHE A 67 19.60 -4.20 -0.77
CA PHE A 67 18.35 -4.45 -0.06
C PHE A 67 17.13 -4.31 -0.97
N PHE A 68 17.12 -3.30 -1.85
CA PHE A 68 16.01 -3.05 -2.78
C PHE A 68 16.12 -3.84 -4.10
N SER A 69 17.32 -4.23 -4.53
CA SER A 69 17.54 -4.80 -5.85
C SER A 69 17.81 -6.31 -5.86
N ALA A 70 18.26 -6.90 -4.75
CA ALA A 70 18.72 -8.29 -4.73
C ALA A 70 18.36 -9.06 -3.44
N ALA A 71 17.98 -8.39 -2.35
CA ALA A 71 17.59 -9.09 -1.14
C ALA A 71 16.27 -9.82 -1.34
N ARG A 72 16.19 -11.04 -0.82
CA ARG A 72 14.98 -11.86 -0.90
C ARG A 72 14.07 -11.53 0.29
N TRP A 73 12.97 -10.87 0.02
CA TRP A 73 11.86 -10.62 0.93
C TRP A 73 10.61 -10.36 0.09
N ASP A 74 9.45 -10.68 0.66
CA ASP A 74 8.18 -10.55 -0.03
C ASP A 74 7.45 -9.28 0.44
N PRO A 75 7.24 -8.28 -0.43
CA PRO A 75 6.49 -7.07 -0.10
C PRO A 75 5.04 -7.34 0.30
N ALA A 76 4.37 -8.33 -0.31
CA ALA A 76 2.99 -8.67 0.03
C ALA A 76 2.91 -9.24 1.44
N GLN A 77 3.77 -10.19 1.78
CA GLN A 77 3.86 -10.74 3.14
C GLN A 77 4.21 -9.66 4.18
N LEU A 78 5.14 -8.76 3.86
CA LEU A 78 5.47 -7.63 4.72
C LEU A 78 4.25 -6.74 4.96
N GLY A 79 3.50 -6.43 3.91
CA GLY A 79 2.27 -5.65 3.98
C GLY A 79 1.20 -6.29 4.85
N LEU A 80 0.99 -7.61 4.75
CA LEU A 80 0.05 -8.35 5.61
C LEU A 80 0.45 -8.30 7.09
N VAL A 81 1.76 -8.39 7.39
CA VAL A 81 2.23 -8.25 8.79
C VAL A 81 2.03 -6.82 9.31
N VAL A 82 2.22 -5.81 8.46
CA VAL A 82 1.89 -4.42 8.81
C VAL A 82 0.39 -4.27 9.05
N ALA A 83 -0.46 -4.89 8.23
CA ALA A 83 -1.90 -4.90 8.42
C ALA A 83 -2.30 -5.53 9.77
N GLU A 84 -1.69 -6.67 10.15
CA GLU A 84 -1.88 -7.29 11.47
C GLU A 84 -1.57 -6.32 12.62
N LEU A 85 -0.44 -5.62 12.53
CA LEU A 85 -0.05 -4.64 13.55
C LEU A 85 -1.05 -3.48 13.64
N ILE A 86 -1.51 -2.96 12.50
CA ILE A 86 -2.51 -1.89 12.45
C ILE A 86 -3.82 -2.36 13.09
N VAL A 87 -4.32 -3.52 12.69
CA VAL A 87 -5.58 -4.07 13.18
C VAL A 87 -5.50 -4.33 14.69
N ALA A 88 -4.41 -4.96 15.15
CA ALA A 88 -4.25 -5.31 16.56
C ALA A 88 -4.07 -4.09 17.50
N GLN A 89 -3.46 -3.02 17.01
CA GLN A 89 -3.11 -1.87 17.85
C GLN A 89 -4.03 -0.67 17.70
N LEU A 90 -4.67 -0.51 16.54
CA LEU A 90 -5.39 0.72 16.19
C LEU A 90 -6.89 0.51 15.93
N LEU A 91 -7.36 -0.74 15.84
CA LEU A 91 -8.78 -1.03 15.66
C LEU A 91 -9.36 -1.73 16.89
N PRO A 92 -10.63 -1.45 17.26
CA PRO A 92 -11.30 -2.21 18.31
C PRO A 92 -11.39 -3.70 17.98
N PRO A 93 -11.27 -4.59 18.97
CA PRO A 93 -11.47 -6.03 18.76
C PRO A 93 -12.81 -6.32 18.08
N GLY A 94 -12.81 -7.22 17.07
CA GLY A 94 -14.01 -7.63 16.35
C GLY A 94 -14.64 -6.57 15.42
N SER A 95 -14.15 -5.32 15.40
CA SER A 95 -14.71 -4.29 14.51
C SER A 95 -14.41 -4.58 13.03
N ALA A 96 -15.28 -4.11 12.13
CA ALA A 96 -15.02 -4.17 10.69
C ALA A 96 -13.74 -3.40 10.31
N ILE A 97 -13.03 -3.90 9.30
CA ILE A 97 -11.84 -3.25 8.75
C ILE A 97 -12.27 -2.39 7.57
N THR A 98 -12.13 -1.07 7.69
CA THR A 98 -12.34 -0.19 6.54
C THR A 98 -11.04 -0.08 5.75
N VAL A 99 -11.13 -0.34 4.45
CA VAL A 99 -10.00 -0.35 3.52
C VAL A 99 -10.26 0.68 2.43
N ALA A 100 -9.27 1.49 2.12
CA ALA A 100 -9.31 2.40 0.98
C ALA A 100 -8.37 1.90 -0.12
N VAL A 101 -8.79 2.04 -1.38
CA VAL A 101 -7.94 1.79 -2.55
C VAL A 101 -7.93 3.01 -3.46
N ASP A 102 -6.74 3.35 -3.93
CA ASP A 102 -6.55 4.44 -4.90
C ASP A 102 -5.28 4.20 -5.70
N ASP A 103 -5.12 4.91 -6.82
CA ASP A 103 -3.89 4.87 -7.60
C ASP A 103 -3.08 6.17 -7.47
N THR A 104 -1.77 6.02 -7.41
CA THR A 104 -0.84 7.13 -7.22
C THR A 104 0.25 7.13 -8.29
N LEU A 105 0.42 8.26 -8.97
CA LEU A 105 1.50 8.44 -9.93
C LEU A 105 2.77 8.93 -9.24
N CYS A 106 3.77 8.04 -9.14
CA CYS A 106 5.12 8.39 -8.72
C CYS A 106 5.90 8.92 -9.93
N ARG A 107 6.02 10.25 -10.07
CA ARG A 107 6.72 10.88 -11.19
C ARG A 107 8.17 10.42 -11.31
N ARG A 108 8.62 10.16 -12.54
CA ARG A 108 9.97 9.72 -12.88
C ARG A 108 10.52 10.57 -14.02
N ARG A 109 11.86 10.60 -14.15
CA ARG A 109 12.54 11.35 -15.23
C ARG A 109 13.44 10.48 -16.12
N GLY A 110 13.57 9.19 -15.82
CA GLY A 110 14.48 8.30 -16.54
C GLY A 110 13.80 7.61 -17.72
N LYS A 111 14.45 7.54 -18.87
CA LYS A 111 13.95 6.83 -20.08
C LYS A 111 13.89 5.31 -19.92
N ARG A 112 14.65 4.72 -18.98
CA ARG A 112 14.76 3.26 -18.76
C ARG A 112 14.19 2.83 -17.40
N VAL A 113 13.25 3.58 -16.85
CA VAL A 113 12.58 3.17 -15.61
C VAL A 113 11.53 2.12 -15.95
N HIS A 114 11.64 0.95 -15.34
CA HIS A 114 10.69 -0.15 -15.55
C HIS A 114 9.25 0.31 -15.30
N ALA A 115 8.34 -0.06 -16.20
CA ALA A 115 6.90 0.27 -16.16
C ALA A 115 6.57 1.77 -16.06
N ALA A 116 7.52 2.68 -16.29
CA ALA A 116 7.20 4.09 -16.38
C ALA A 116 6.53 4.42 -17.72
N GLY A 117 5.54 5.30 -17.66
CA GLY A 117 4.77 5.73 -18.83
C GLY A 117 4.04 7.04 -18.57
N TRP A 118 3.31 7.50 -19.55
CA TRP A 118 2.38 8.62 -19.41
C TRP A 118 1.05 8.12 -18.89
N PHE A 119 0.59 8.70 -17.78
CA PHE A 119 -0.66 8.39 -17.12
C PHE A 119 -1.44 9.68 -16.82
N HIS A 120 -2.75 9.53 -16.61
CA HIS A 120 -3.55 10.62 -16.06
C HIS A 120 -3.03 10.96 -14.65
N ASP A 121 -2.84 12.25 -14.40
CA ASP A 121 -2.38 12.80 -13.13
C ASP A 121 -3.39 13.85 -12.67
N GLY A 122 -4.32 13.44 -11.81
CA GLY A 122 -5.36 14.33 -11.27
C GLY A 122 -4.81 15.54 -10.51
N SER A 123 -3.55 15.45 -10.03
CA SER A 123 -2.86 16.53 -9.31
C SER A 123 -2.11 17.50 -10.22
N ALA A 124 -1.97 17.17 -11.51
CA ALA A 124 -1.25 18.03 -12.46
C ALA A 124 -2.03 19.30 -12.77
N ALA A 125 -1.33 20.43 -12.82
CA ALA A 125 -1.87 21.68 -13.33
C ALA A 125 -2.06 21.61 -14.85
N GLY A 126 -3.10 22.31 -15.38
CA GLY A 126 -3.37 22.40 -16.80
C GLY A 126 -4.39 21.40 -17.32
N ARG A 127 -4.78 21.57 -18.60
CA ARG A 127 -5.86 20.79 -19.25
C ARG A 127 -5.49 19.32 -19.50
N ALA A 128 -4.23 19.04 -19.82
CA ALA A 128 -3.81 17.70 -20.22
C ALA A 128 -3.79 16.68 -19.07
N LYS A 129 -3.64 17.15 -17.82
CA LYS A 129 -3.58 16.28 -16.61
C LYS A 129 -2.78 14.99 -16.83
N LEU A 130 -1.59 15.10 -17.43
CA LEU A 130 -0.71 13.98 -17.73
C LEU A 130 0.59 14.08 -16.94
N GLY A 131 1.08 12.95 -16.48
CA GLY A 131 2.37 12.83 -15.82
C GLY A 131 3.12 11.58 -16.28
N PHE A 132 4.46 11.68 -16.38
CA PHE A 132 5.32 10.54 -16.69
C PHE A 132 5.86 9.93 -15.41
N GLY A 133 5.67 8.63 -15.23
CA GLY A 133 6.13 7.93 -14.02
C GLY A 133 5.61 6.52 -13.89
N ASN A 134 5.74 5.99 -12.69
CA ASN A 134 5.17 4.71 -12.27
C ASN A 134 3.80 4.94 -11.63
N ASN A 135 2.79 4.22 -12.07
CA ASN A 135 1.48 4.24 -11.44
C ASN A 135 1.37 3.05 -10.48
N TRP A 136 1.09 3.32 -9.22
CA TRP A 136 0.95 2.34 -8.15
C TRP A 136 -0.49 2.32 -7.66
N ILE A 137 -1.05 1.14 -7.55
CA ILE A 137 -2.31 0.90 -6.85
C ILE A 137 -1.95 0.65 -5.40
N VAL A 138 -2.55 1.39 -4.48
CA VAL A 138 -2.27 1.32 -3.05
C VAL A 138 -3.52 0.93 -2.30
N LEU A 139 -3.43 -0.11 -1.48
CA LEU A 139 -4.44 -0.55 -0.54
C LEU A 139 -4.04 -0.08 0.87
N ALA A 140 -4.94 0.58 1.59
CA ALA A 140 -4.67 1.14 2.90
C ALA A 140 -5.79 0.84 3.90
N ILE A 141 -5.44 0.52 5.15
CA ILE A 141 -6.41 0.41 6.24
C ILE A 141 -6.70 1.81 6.78
N VAL A 142 -7.98 2.15 6.90
CA VAL A 142 -8.45 3.44 7.41
C VAL A 142 -8.64 3.36 8.92
N VAL A 143 -7.95 4.21 9.64
CA VAL A 143 -8.00 4.27 11.11
C VAL A 143 -8.38 5.66 11.60
N ARG A 144 -9.02 5.73 12.77
CA ARG A 144 -9.27 6.99 13.50
C ARG A 144 -8.27 7.07 14.64
N LEU A 145 -7.44 8.09 14.62
CA LEU A 145 -6.45 8.33 15.68
C LEU A 145 -6.98 9.40 16.64
N PRO A 146 -6.74 9.28 17.97
CA PRO A 146 -7.34 10.16 18.96
C PRO A 146 -6.88 11.62 18.87
N PHE A 147 -5.75 11.87 18.20
CA PHE A 147 -5.14 13.19 18.04
C PHE A 147 -5.41 13.82 16.67
N THR A 148 -6.25 13.20 15.81
CA THR A 148 -6.62 13.75 14.50
C THR A 148 -8.13 13.78 14.33
N SER A 149 -8.67 14.86 13.75
CA SER A 149 -10.08 14.96 13.41
C SER A 149 -10.47 14.18 12.15
N ARG A 150 -9.51 13.84 11.30
CA ARG A 150 -9.73 13.12 10.05
C ARG A 150 -9.20 11.69 10.16
N PRO A 151 -9.89 10.72 9.54
CA PRO A 151 -9.34 9.36 9.39
C PRO A 151 -8.02 9.39 8.64
N VAL A 152 -7.13 8.46 9.00
CA VAL A 152 -5.82 8.28 8.35
C VAL A 152 -5.83 6.95 7.62
N ALA A 153 -5.43 6.94 6.35
CA ALA A 153 -5.24 5.73 5.57
C ALA A 153 -3.77 5.27 5.69
N LEU A 154 -3.55 4.10 6.24
CA LEU A 154 -2.23 3.49 6.46
C LEU A 154 -1.99 2.43 5.38
N PRO A 155 -1.04 2.65 4.43
CA PRO A 155 -0.77 1.71 3.35
C PRO A 155 -0.31 0.34 3.87
N VAL A 156 -0.93 -0.73 3.35
CA VAL A 156 -0.61 -2.11 3.70
C VAL A 156 -0.24 -2.96 2.48
N ALA A 157 -0.66 -2.57 1.30
CA ALA A 157 -0.26 -3.23 0.06
C ALA A 157 -0.10 -2.23 -1.07
N ALA A 158 0.75 -2.55 -2.04
CA ALA A 158 0.91 -1.75 -3.25
C ALA A 158 1.30 -2.65 -4.43
N ALA A 159 0.67 -2.42 -5.58
CA ALA A 159 0.96 -3.11 -6.83
C ALA A 159 1.36 -2.12 -7.91
N LEU A 160 2.42 -2.44 -8.66
CA LEU A 160 2.87 -1.62 -9.79
C LEU A 160 2.01 -1.93 -11.01
N PHE A 161 1.34 -0.92 -11.55
CA PHE A 161 0.63 -1.07 -12.81
C PHE A 161 1.60 -1.08 -13.99
N VAL A 162 1.53 -2.13 -14.80
CA VAL A 162 2.31 -2.30 -16.04
C VAL A 162 1.33 -2.29 -17.23
N LYS A 163 1.57 -1.43 -18.20
CA LYS A 163 0.74 -1.39 -19.42
C LYS A 163 0.80 -2.73 -20.15
N GLY A 164 -0.37 -3.26 -20.52
CA GLY A 164 -0.49 -4.59 -21.14
C GLY A 164 -0.56 -5.76 -20.15
N GLY A 165 -0.41 -5.50 -18.85
CA GLY A 165 -0.69 -6.45 -17.78
C GLY A 165 -2.12 -6.35 -17.23
N PRO A 166 -2.38 -6.90 -16.02
CA PRO A 166 -3.68 -6.83 -15.36
C PRO A 166 -4.18 -5.39 -15.20
N ALA A 167 -5.50 -5.18 -15.28
CA ALA A 167 -6.08 -3.87 -15.07
C ALA A 167 -5.92 -3.42 -13.60
N LYS A 168 -5.97 -2.11 -13.35
CA LYS A 168 -5.83 -1.56 -11.99
C LYS A 168 -6.85 -2.13 -11.00
N PRO A 169 -8.16 -2.28 -11.38
CA PRO A 169 -9.13 -2.92 -10.50
C PRO A 169 -8.81 -4.37 -10.18
N ASP A 170 -8.23 -5.14 -11.12
CA ASP A 170 -7.87 -6.53 -10.88
C ASP A 170 -6.72 -6.65 -9.88
N LEU A 171 -5.69 -5.78 -10.01
CA LEU A 171 -4.60 -5.68 -9.02
C LEU A 171 -5.12 -5.28 -7.63
N ALA A 172 -6.08 -4.35 -7.58
CA ALA A 172 -6.73 -3.94 -6.33
C ALA A 172 -7.53 -5.10 -5.71
N ARG A 173 -8.24 -5.87 -6.53
CA ARG A 173 -9.01 -7.03 -6.11
C ARG A 173 -8.11 -8.13 -5.54
N GLU A 174 -7.01 -8.45 -6.21
CA GLU A 174 -6.01 -9.42 -5.73
C GLU A 174 -5.46 -9.04 -4.34
N MET A 175 -5.09 -7.77 -4.14
CA MET A 175 -4.63 -7.29 -2.84
C MET A 175 -5.72 -7.34 -1.77
N LEU A 176 -6.98 -7.03 -2.13
CA LEU A 176 -8.12 -7.10 -1.22
C LEU A 176 -8.42 -8.53 -0.80
N ASP A 177 -8.40 -9.48 -1.74
CA ASP A 177 -8.65 -10.89 -1.48
C ASP A 177 -7.58 -11.48 -0.55
N ALA A 178 -6.30 -11.15 -0.75
CA ALA A 178 -5.22 -11.55 0.15
C ALA A 178 -5.39 -10.98 1.57
N LEU A 179 -5.88 -9.74 1.69
CA LEU A 179 -6.20 -9.14 2.97
C LEU A 179 -7.41 -9.83 3.62
N ALA A 180 -8.45 -10.13 2.85
CA ALA A 180 -9.65 -10.81 3.33
C ALA A 180 -9.36 -12.24 3.81
N GLU A 181 -8.51 -12.98 3.11
CA GLU A 181 -8.04 -14.29 3.54
C GLU A 181 -7.30 -14.20 4.89
N ARG A 182 -6.47 -13.16 5.08
CA ARG A 182 -5.72 -12.93 6.32
C ARG A 182 -6.60 -12.59 7.51
N PHE A 183 -7.75 -11.94 7.28
CA PHE A 183 -8.71 -11.51 8.28
C PHE A 183 -10.08 -12.14 8.03
N ALA A 184 -10.11 -13.47 7.81
CA ALA A 184 -11.33 -14.21 7.48
C ALA A 184 -12.43 -14.14 8.56
N ASP A 185 -12.05 -13.80 9.79
CA ASP A 185 -12.93 -13.59 10.94
C ASP A 185 -13.51 -12.17 11.04
N ARG A 186 -13.17 -11.28 10.11
CA ARG A 186 -13.52 -9.85 10.16
C ARG A 186 -14.32 -9.43 8.92
N ALA A 187 -15.31 -8.60 9.12
CA ALA A 187 -15.95 -7.91 8.01
C ALA A 187 -15.00 -6.84 7.43
N ILE A 188 -14.95 -6.74 6.10
CA ILE A 188 -14.15 -5.75 5.39
C ILE A 188 -15.06 -4.83 4.60
N HIS A 189 -14.85 -3.52 4.75
CA HIS A 189 -15.54 -2.49 3.99
C HIS A 189 -14.55 -1.74 3.09
N LEU A 190 -14.66 -1.94 1.78
CA LEU A 190 -13.82 -1.26 0.78
C LEU A 190 -14.42 0.12 0.44
N VAL A 191 -13.59 1.14 0.43
CA VAL A 191 -13.92 2.48 -0.07
C VAL A 191 -13.01 2.80 -1.25
N ALA A 192 -13.59 3.19 -2.37
CA ALA A 192 -12.85 3.48 -3.59
C ALA A 192 -13.49 4.63 -4.39
N ASP A 193 -12.74 5.17 -5.33
CA ASP A 193 -13.30 6.13 -6.29
C ASP A 193 -14.12 5.43 -7.40
N SER A 194 -14.68 6.22 -8.30
CA SER A 194 -15.51 5.71 -9.40
C SER A 194 -14.77 4.86 -10.43
N ALA A 195 -13.43 4.89 -10.47
CA ALA A 195 -12.64 4.08 -11.39
C ALA A 195 -12.68 2.59 -10.99
N TYR A 196 -12.89 2.32 -9.70
CA TYR A 196 -13.00 0.98 -9.16
C TYR A 196 -14.45 0.43 -9.10
N GLY A 197 -15.44 1.25 -9.44
CA GLY A 197 -16.85 0.82 -9.56
C GLY A 197 -17.09 0.00 -10.83
N CYS A 198 -16.56 -1.22 -10.92
CA CYS A 198 -16.59 -2.08 -12.09
C CYS A 198 -16.74 -3.55 -11.73
N GLY A 199 -16.88 -4.41 -12.77
CA GLY A 199 -17.10 -5.85 -12.62
C GLY A 199 -16.01 -6.62 -11.86
N ALA A 200 -14.79 -6.08 -11.73
CA ALA A 200 -13.72 -6.71 -10.95
C ALA A 200 -14.10 -6.90 -9.46
N PHE A 201 -15.03 -6.08 -8.94
CA PHE A 201 -15.56 -6.17 -7.59
C PHE A 201 -16.94 -6.82 -7.51
N ALA A 202 -17.42 -7.43 -8.60
CA ALA A 202 -18.59 -8.30 -8.54
C ALA A 202 -18.25 -9.57 -7.73
N GLY A 203 -19.24 -10.12 -7.04
CA GLY A 203 -19.07 -11.36 -6.26
C GLY A 203 -18.08 -11.21 -5.10
N LEU A 204 -18.07 -10.08 -4.41
CA LEU A 204 -17.45 -9.97 -3.09
C LEU A 204 -18.07 -10.98 -2.14
N GLY A 205 -17.26 -11.63 -1.29
CA GLY A 205 -17.78 -12.57 -0.27
C GLY A 205 -18.73 -11.88 0.71
N GLU A 206 -19.56 -12.67 1.40
CA GLU A 206 -20.61 -12.16 2.31
C GLU A 206 -20.08 -11.20 3.40
N ALA A 207 -18.84 -11.41 3.86
CA ALA A 207 -18.18 -10.54 4.84
C ALA A 207 -17.57 -9.26 4.25
N MET A 208 -17.70 -9.05 2.93
CA MET A 208 -17.14 -7.90 2.24
C MET A 208 -18.22 -7.00 1.67
N THR A 209 -18.06 -5.70 1.87
CA THR A 209 -18.93 -4.67 1.28
C THR A 209 -18.08 -3.61 0.60
N MET A 210 -18.67 -2.86 -0.33
CA MET A 210 -17.97 -1.79 -1.05
C MET A 210 -18.81 -0.52 -1.13
N THR A 211 -18.18 0.61 -0.89
CA THR A 211 -18.71 1.93 -1.23
C THR A 211 -17.83 2.58 -2.28
N THR A 212 -18.43 2.97 -3.39
CA THR A 212 -17.75 3.71 -4.45
C THR A 212 -18.60 4.88 -4.91
N ARG A 213 -17.95 5.90 -5.44
CA ARG A 213 -18.66 7.02 -6.07
C ARG A 213 -19.24 6.55 -7.41
N ALA A 214 -20.53 6.76 -7.61
CA ALA A 214 -21.13 6.52 -8.92
C ALA A 214 -20.58 7.51 -9.96
N LYS A 215 -20.39 7.03 -11.19
CA LYS A 215 -20.07 7.90 -12.34
C LYS A 215 -21.28 8.76 -12.64
N THR A 216 -21.07 9.97 -13.14
CA THR A 216 -22.15 10.90 -13.48
C THR A 216 -23.08 10.39 -14.57
N ASN A 217 -22.61 9.46 -15.40
CA ASN A 217 -23.37 8.77 -16.46
C ASN A 217 -23.74 7.32 -16.07
N ALA A 218 -23.72 6.96 -14.78
CA ALA A 218 -24.12 5.64 -14.33
C ALA A 218 -25.62 5.47 -14.53
N VAL A 219 -26.01 4.31 -15.11
CA VAL A 219 -27.40 3.89 -15.27
C VAL A 219 -27.66 2.72 -14.32
N PHE A 220 -28.68 2.86 -13.50
CA PHE A 220 -29.09 1.83 -12.57
C PHE A 220 -30.39 1.18 -13.09
N TYR A 221 -30.45 -0.12 -13.08
CA TYR A 221 -31.62 -0.90 -13.47
C TYR A 221 -32.31 -1.47 -12.23
N ALA A 222 -33.62 -1.46 -12.21
CA ALA A 222 -34.38 -2.22 -11.22
C ALA A 222 -34.19 -3.72 -11.46
N PRO A 223 -34.32 -4.57 -10.42
CA PRO A 223 -34.36 -6.01 -10.61
C PRO A 223 -35.43 -6.39 -11.64
N ALA A 224 -35.11 -7.33 -12.51
CA ALA A 224 -36.10 -7.83 -13.47
C ALA A 224 -37.30 -8.42 -12.72
N PRO A 225 -38.54 -8.17 -13.18
CA PRO A 225 -39.71 -8.80 -12.59
C PRO A 225 -39.59 -10.33 -12.69
N PRO A 226 -40.16 -11.08 -11.71
CA PRO A 226 -40.16 -12.53 -11.77
C PRO A 226 -40.76 -13.00 -13.09
N ARG A 227 -40.06 -13.93 -13.76
CA ARG A 227 -40.61 -14.52 -14.99
C ARG A 227 -41.94 -15.26 -14.64
N PRO A 228 -43.06 -15.00 -15.35
CA PRO A 228 -44.26 -15.78 -15.14
C PRO A 228 -43.94 -17.24 -15.42
N GLY A 229 -44.24 -18.10 -14.47
CA GLY A 229 -44.05 -19.56 -14.61
C GLY A 229 -44.68 -20.03 -15.90
N LYS A 230 -43.96 -20.86 -16.68
CA LYS A 230 -44.59 -21.62 -17.76
C LYS A 230 -45.65 -22.53 -17.13
N ARG A 231 -46.91 -22.32 -17.50
CA ARG A 231 -47.98 -23.29 -17.27
C ARG A 231 -47.73 -24.53 -18.10
#